data_12a8c7cb28a08e521f2fa5c7dcab1406
#
_entry.id   12a8c7cb28a08e521f2fa5c7dcab1406
#
_cell.length_a   1.000
_cell.length_b   1.000
_cell.length_c   1.000
_cell.angle_alpha   90.00
_cell.angle_beta   90.00
_cell.angle_gamma   90.00
#
_symmetry.space_group_name_H-M   'P 1'
#
loop_
_entity.id
_entity.type
_entity.pdbx_description
1 polymer ?
#
loop_
_entity_poly.entity_id
_entity_poly.type
_entity_poly.pdbx_seq_one_letter_code
_entity_poly.pdbx_strand_id
1 'polypeptide(L)'
;MTQSLSPRPLLVFDLDGTLADTAVDLVSTLNALLTREGLAAIPFQDARSMVGAGAKALLQRGLKANGVEVDEIKLDQLFSDYLLHYEEHIADDSVLYPGVTAALDRFEEAGWSFAVCTNKIEGPSVLLLTALGVAERFKAICGKDTFAVSKPDGGALLHTIAKAGGDPRRAIMVGDFQNRH
;
A
#
# COMPACT_ATOMS: atom_id res chain seq x y z
N MET A 1 36.93 -6.75 20.71
CA MET A 1 35.91 -5.71 21.02
C MET A 1 35.14 -5.46 19.75
N THR A 2 34.00 -6.14 19.57
CA THR A 2 33.07 -5.89 18.46
C THR A 2 32.33 -4.58 18.75
N GLN A 3 32.67 -3.53 18.04
CA GLN A 3 31.88 -2.29 18.04
C GLN A 3 30.48 -2.69 17.55
N SER A 4 29.51 -2.66 18.45
CA SER A 4 28.09 -2.69 18.09
C SER A 4 27.81 -1.45 17.24
N LEU A 5 27.81 -1.63 15.92
CA LEU A 5 27.39 -0.57 15.02
C LEU A 5 25.94 -0.23 15.39
N SER A 6 25.70 1.01 15.79
CA SER A 6 24.34 1.50 16.03
C SER A 6 23.50 1.21 14.79
N PRO A 7 22.25 0.72 14.95
CA PRO A 7 21.39 0.45 13.80
C PRO A 7 21.28 1.70 12.91
N ARG A 8 21.31 1.48 11.59
CA ARG A 8 21.15 2.58 10.62
C ARG A 8 19.82 3.27 10.86
N PRO A 9 19.72 4.59 10.63
CA PRO A 9 18.43 5.25 10.64
C PRO A 9 17.52 4.66 9.57
N LEU A 10 16.21 4.63 9.84
CA LEU A 10 15.23 3.96 9.01
C LEU A 10 14.16 4.94 8.55
N LEU A 11 13.89 4.97 7.25
CA LEU A 11 12.68 5.57 6.70
C LEU A 11 11.66 4.47 6.44
N VAL A 12 10.48 4.62 7.02
CA VAL A 12 9.33 3.75 6.77
C VAL A 12 8.35 4.53 5.90
N PHE A 13 8.01 3.98 4.75
CA PHE A 13 7.12 4.65 3.80
C PHE A 13 5.74 3.99 3.79
N ASP A 14 4.70 4.79 3.60
CA ASP A 14 3.47 4.29 3.01
C ASP A 14 3.71 4.02 1.52
N LEU A 15 2.81 3.29 0.89
CA LEU A 15 2.95 2.88 -0.51
C LEU A 15 2.03 3.70 -1.42
N ASP A 16 0.72 3.41 -1.36
CA ASP A 16 -0.28 4.04 -2.22
C ASP A 16 -0.41 5.54 -1.89
N GLY A 17 -0.16 6.42 -2.86
CA GLY A 17 -0.21 7.86 -2.68
C GLY A 17 1.07 8.49 -2.08
N THR A 18 2.06 7.68 -1.71
CA THR A 18 3.34 8.15 -1.13
C THR A 18 4.53 7.77 -2.01
N LEU A 19 4.80 6.49 -2.21
CA LEU A 19 5.85 6.02 -3.11
C LEU A 19 5.37 5.95 -4.56
N ALA A 20 4.13 5.52 -4.77
CA ALA A 20 3.57 5.29 -6.09
C ALA A 20 2.15 5.88 -6.24
N ASP A 21 1.85 6.41 -7.42
CA ASP A 21 0.48 6.69 -7.85
C ASP A 21 -0.12 5.39 -8.39
N THR A 22 -0.94 4.76 -7.56
CA THR A 22 -1.57 3.46 -7.84
C THR A 22 -3.07 3.60 -8.07
N ALA A 23 -3.61 4.80 -7.97
CA ALA A 23 -5.05 5.03 -7.99
C ALA A 23 -5.68 4.56 -9.31
N VAL A 24 -4.96 4.66 -10.43
CA VAL A 24 -5.48 4.28 -11.76
C VAL A 24 -5.80 2.79 -11.80
N ASP A 25 -4.84 1.93 -11.46
CA ASP A 25 -5.02 0.47 -11.51
C ASP A 25 -6.00 -0.03 -10.44
N LEU A 26 -6.00 0.58 -9.24
CA LEU A 26 -6.96 0.25 -8.19
C LEU A 26 -8.41 0.56 -8.62
N VAL A 27 -8.63 1.72 -9.24
CA VAL A 27 -9.96 2.14 -9.73
C VAL A 27 -10.36 1.35 -10.97
N SER A 28 -9.44 1.06 -11.88
CA SER A 28 -9.67 0.22 -13.06
C SER A 28 -10.14 -1.17 -12.64
N THR A 29 -9.45 -1.78 -11.67
CA THR A 29 -9.84 -3.06 -11.09
C THR A 29 -11.24 -3.01 -10.44
N LEU A 30 -11.52 -1.97 -9.63
CA LEU A 30 -12.85 -1.78 -9.05
C LEU A 30 -13.92 -1.76 -10.15
N ASN A 31 -13.73 -0.95 -11.19
CA ASN A 31 -14.69 -0.79 -12.26
C ASN A 31 -14.85 -2.05 -13.12
N ALA A 32 -13.79 -2.82 -13.34
CA ALA A 32 -13.87 -4.13 -13.99
C ALA A 32 -14.81 -5.08 -13.21
N LEU A 33 -14.68 -5.14 -11.88
CA LEU A 33 -15.54 -5.97 -11.06
C LEU A 33 -16.99 -5.46 -11.01
N LEU A 34 -17.19 -4.15 -10.82
CA LEU A 34 -18.53 -3.56 -10.82
C LEU A 34 -19.26 -3.87 -12.13
N THR A 35 -18.59 -3.68 -13.27
CA THR A 35 -19.15 -3.98 -14.59
C THR A 35 -19.48 -5.47 -14.75
N ARG A 36 -18.61 -6.37 -14.27
CA ARG A 36 -18.88 -7.82 -14.27
C ARG A 36 -20.10 -8.20 -13.43
N GLU A 37 -20.36 -7.49 -12.33
CA GLU A 37 -21.55 -7.66 -11.50
C GLU A 37 -22.79 -6.92 -12.07
N GLY A 38 -22.71 -6.34 -13.27
CA GLY A 38 -23.81 -5.59 -13.90
C GLY A 38 -24.06 -4.21 -13.29
N LEU A 39 -23.09 -3.66 -12.57
CA LEU A 39 -23.17 -2.36 -11.90
C LEU A 39 -22.48 -1.28 -12.73
N ALA A 40 -22.84 -0.01 -12.47
CA ALA A 40 -22.23 1.12 -13.15
C ALA A 40 -20.78 1.33 -12.67
N ALA A 41 -19.88 1.62 -13.63
CA ALA A 41 -18.54 2.07 -13.32
C ALA A 41 -18.58 3.44 -12.62
N ILE A 42 -17.64 3.65 -11.70
CA ILE A 42 -17.52 4.92 -10.97
C ILE A 42 -16.51 5.80 -11.71
N PRO A 43 -16.83 7.07 -11.98
CA PRO A 43 -15.87 8.01 -12.57
C PRO A 43 -14.57 8.06 -11.75
N PHE A 44 -13.42 8.10 -12.42
CA PHE A 44 -12.11 8.06 -11.77
C PHE A 44 -11.95 9.12 -10.67
N GLN A 45 -12.41 10.35 -10.92
CA GLN A 45 -12.29 11.46 -9.95
C GLN A 45 -13.03 11.18 -8.64
N ASP A 46 -14.17 10.51 -8.72
CA ASP A 46 -14.98 10.14 -7.55
C ASP A 46 -14.34 8.93 -6.82
N ALA A 47 -13.92 7.91 -7.59
CA ALA A 47 -13.32 6.68 -7.06
C ALA A 47 -11.93 6.93 -6.45
N ARG A 48 -11.13 7.86 -6.99
CA ARG A 48 -9.80 8.22 -6.46
C ARG A 48 -9.86 8.64 -4.99
N SER A 49 -10.91 9.36 -4.59
CA SER A 49 -11.11 9.77 -3.20
C SER A 49 -11.41 8.60 -2.26
N MET A 50 -11.78 7.44 -2.80
CA MET A 50 -12.09 6.23 -2.05
C MET A 50 -10.85 5.37 -1.75
N VAL A 51 -9.73 5.61 -2.45
CA VAL A 51 -8.45 4.91 -2.25
C VAL A 51 -7.83 5.29 -0.90
N GLY A 52 -7.03 4.38 -0.31
CA GLY A 52 -6.22 4.63 0.89
C GLY A 52 -6.64 3.86 2.15
N ALA A 53 -7.87 3.33 2.20
CA ALA A 53 -8.31 2.48 3.32
C ALA A 53 -8.13 0.96 3.06
N GLY A 54 -7.49 0.61 1.95
CA GLY A 54 -7.31 -0.76 1.46
C GLY A 54 -8.39 -1.21 0.47
N ALA A 55 -8.08 -2.25 -0.29
CA ALA A 55 -8.89 -2.71 -1.42
C ALA A 55 -10.30 -3.19 -1.02
N LYS A 56 -10.46 -3.88 0.12
CA LYS A 56 -11.79 -4.32 0.59
C LYS A 56 -12.70 -3.13 0.88
N ALA A 57 -12.14 -2.06 1.48
CA ALA A 57 -12.89 -0.83 1.76
C ALA A 57 -13.23 -0.08 0.46
N LEU A 58 -12.33 -0.07 -0.52
CA LEU A 58 -12.58 0.50 -1.85
C LEU A 58 -13.74 -0.22 -2.53
N LEU A 59 -13.75 -1.55 -2.54
CA LEU A 59 -14.82 -2.38 -3.09
C LEU A 59 -16.16 -2.11 -2.40
N GLN A 60 -16.19 -2.06 -1.06
CA GLN A 60 -17.41 -1.74 -0.29
C GLN A 60 -17.97 -0.36 -0.66
N ARG A 61 -17.09 0.64 -0.82
CA ARG A 61 -17.50 2.00 -1.23
C ARG A 61 -18.06 2.00 -2.66
N GLY A 62 -17.45 1.23 -3.57
CA GLY A 62 -17.92 1.07 -4.93
C GLY A 62 -19.31 0.43 -5.03
N LEU A 63 -19.56 -0.63 -4.26
CA LEU A 63 -20.87 -1.28 -4.15
C LEU A 63 -21.90 -0.30 -3.57
N LYS A 64 -21.56 0.38 -2.47
CA LYS A 64 -22.44 1.37 -1.83
C LYS A 64 -22.79 2.54 -2.75
N ALA A 65 -21.85 3.01 -3.56
CA ALA A 65 -22.09 4.07 -4.55
C ALA A 65 -23.11 3.64 -5.62
N ASN A 66 -23.22 2.33 -5.89
CA ASN A 66 -24.24 1.74 -6.75
C ASN A 66 -25.55 1.38 -5.99
N GLY A 67 -25.67 1.73 -4.72
CA GLY A 67 -26.83 1.38 -3.89
C GLY A 67 -26.94 -0.10 -3.56
N VAL A 68 -25.83 -0.85 -3.65
CA VAL A 68 -25.79 -2.30 -3.43
C VAL A 68 -25.14 -2.59 -2.07
N GLU A 69 -25.86 -3.38 -1.28
CA GLU A 69 -25.35 -4.00 -0.05
C GLU A 69 -25.23 -5.50 -0.29
N VAL A 70 -24.13 -6.08 0.13
CA VAL A 70 -23.86 -7.51 0.06
C VAL A 70 -23.51 -8.05 1.44
N ASP A 71 -23.79 -9.32 1.69
CA ASP A 71 -23.33 -10.00 2.88
C ASP A 71 -21.80 -10.21 2.87
N GLU A 72 -21.27 -10.64 3.99
CA GLU A 72 -19.83 -10.81 4.16
C GLU A 72 -19.26 -11.91 3.27
N ILE A 73 -20.03 -12.96 3.01
CA ILE A 73 -19.61 -14.07 2.14
C ILE A 73 -19.44 -13.58 0.70
N LYS A 74 -20.43 -12.86 0.17
CA LYS A 74 -20.35 -12.29 -1.19
C LYS A 74 -19.25 -11.24 -1.28
N LEU A 75 -19.07 -10.41 -0.23
CA LEU A 75 -18.00 -9.42 -0.19
C LEU A 75 -16.62 -10.09 -0.25
N ASP A 76 -16.40 -11.18 0.49
CA ASP A 76 -15.13 -11.90 0.48
C ASP A 76 -14.85 -12.57 -0.86
N GLN A 77 -15.87 -13.07 -1.53
CA GLN A 77 -15.75 -13.59 -2.91
C GLN A 77 -15.33 -12.48 -3.87
N LEU A 78 -16.04 -11.36 -3.86
CA LEU A 78 -15.72 -10.20 -4.71
C LEU A 78 -14.32 -9.64 -4.40
N PHE A 79 -13.92 -9.66 -3.13
CA PHE A 79 -12.59 -9.22 -2.73
C PHE A 79 -11.49 -10.16 -3.24
N SER A 80 -11.71 -11.47 -3.21
CA SER A 80 -10.79 -12.45 -3.79
C SER A 80 -10.64 -12.23 -5.30
N ASP A 81 -11.75 -12.03 -6.00
CA ASP A 81 -11.75 -11.74 -7.44
C ASP A 81 -11.07 -10.40 -7.76
N TYR A 82 -11.26 -9.39 -6.88
CA TYR A 82 -10.56 -8.11 -6.98
C TYR A 82 -9.05 -8.30 -6.91
N LEU A 83 -8.57 -9.07 -5.95
CA LEU A 83 -7.13 -9.30 -5.77
C LEU A 83 -6.54 -10.03 -6.98
N LEU A 84 -7.21 -11.06 -7.49
CA LEU A 84 -6.75 -11.78 -8.69
C LEU A 84 -6.62 -10.84 -9.88
N HIS A 85 -7.66 -10.07 -10.18
CA HIS A 85 -7.61 -9.11 -11.29
C HIS A 85 -6.55 -8.04 -11.09
N TYR A 86 -6.41 -7.53 -9.84
CA TYR A 86 -5.42 -6.51 -9.54
C TYR A 86 -3.99 -7.03 -9.69
N GLU A 87 -3.70 -8.26 -9.28
CA GLU A 87 -2.38 -8.88 -9.42
C GLU A 87 -1.98 -9.08 -10.89
N GLU A 88 -2.94 -9.39 -11.77
CA GLU A 88 -2.73 -9.49 -13.22
C GLU A 88 -2.44 -8.12 -13.86
N HIS A 89 -2.92 -7.03 -13.27
CA HIS A 89 -2.81 -5.65 -13.74
C HIS A 89 -2.08 -4.74 -12.74
N ILE A 90 -1.07 -5.28 -12.04
CA ILE A 90 -0.50 -4.67 -10.83
C ILE A 90 0.19 -3.32 -11.07
N ALA A 91 0.67 -3.09 -12.27
CA ALA A 91 1.40 -1.89 -12.66
C ALA A 91 1.20 -1.57 -14.15
N ASP A 92 -0.04 -1.68 -14.65
CA ASP A 92 -0.35 -1.30 -16.02
C ASP A 92 -0.21 0.22 -16.20
N ASP A 93 -0.70 0.99 -15.24
CA ASP A 93 -0.63 2.46 -15.20
C ASP A 93 -0.01 3.01 -13.91
N SER A 94 0.29 2.16 -12.91
CA SER A 94 0.92 2.58 -11.67
C SER A 94 2.38 2.95 -11.88
N VAL A 95 2.80 4.09 -11.34
CA VAL A 95 4.18 4.60 -11.46
C VAL A 95 4.67 5.14 -10.13
N LEU A 96 6.00 5.12 -9.92
CA LEU A 96 6.60 5.86 -8.81
C LEU A 96 6.37 7.36 -9.00
N TYR A 97 6.11 8.08 -7.91
CA TYR A 97 6.07 9.53 -7.98
C TYR A 97 7.40 10.10 -8.47
N PRO A 98 7.37 11.22 -9.22
CA PRO A 98 8.60 11.89 -9.64
C PRO A 98 9.51 12.21 -8.46
N GLY A 99 10.78 11.85 -8.57
CA GLY A 99 11.79 12.10 -7.56
C GLY A 99 11.95 11.01 -6.49
N VAL A 100 11.06 10.01 -6.41
CA VAL A 100 11.17 8.91 -5.42
C VAL A 100 12.50 8.19 -5.57
N THR A 101 12.87 7.74 -6.76
CA THR A 101 14.14 7.01 -6.98
C THR A 101 15.34 7.86 -6.55
N ALA A 102 15.38 9.13 -6.98
CA ALA A 102 16.48 10.03 -6.63
C ALA A 102 16.55 10.32 -5.11
N ALA A 103 15.39 10.40 -4.44
CA ALA A 103 15.34 10.56 -2.98
C ALA A 103 15.87 9.31 -2.27
N LEU A 104 15.46 8.12 -2.71
CA LEU A 104 15.97 6.87 -2.15
C LEU A 104 17.49 6.77 -2.34
N ASP A 105 18.04 7.10 -3.52
CA ASP A 105 19.48 7.09 -3.80
C ASP A 105 20.24 7.98 -2.79
N ARG A 106 19.78 9.21 -2.60
CA ARG A 106 20.41 10.17 -1.69
C ARG A 106 20.35 9.72 -0.23
N PHE A 107 19.26 9.12 0.21
CA PHE A 107 19.16 8.60 1.57
C PHE A 107 20.00 7.34 1.78
N GLU A 108 20.13 6.46 0.79
CA GLU A 108 21.06 5.32 0.86
C GLU A 108 22.50 5.77 0.97
N GLU A 109 22.92 6.74 0.14
CA GLU A 109 24.26 7.37 0.24
C GLU A 109 24.51 7.98 1.61
N ALA A 110 23.48 8.56 2.24
CA ALA A 110 23.53 9.09 3.60
C ALA A 110 23.45 8.00 4.70
N GLY A 111 23.41 6.73 4.33
CA GLY A 111 23.44 5.58 5.25
C GLY A 111 22.10 5.18 5.86
N TRP A 112 20.98 5.64 5.29
CA TRP A 112 19.63 5.24 5.70
C TRP A 112 19.27 3.87 5.14
N SER A 113 18.36 3.18 5.84
CA SER A 113 17.66 1.97 5.35
C SER A 113 16.18 2.28 5.17
N PHE A 114 15.48 1.43 4.42
CA PHE A 114 14.07 1.64 4.08
C PHE A 114 13.20 0.46 4.46
N ALA A 115 11.95 0.73 4.79
CA ALA A 115 10.88 -0.24 4.94
C ALA A 115 9.56 0.35 4.41
N VAL A 116 8.59 -0.52 4.18
CA VAL A 116 7.22 -0.13 3.80
C VAL A 116 6.25 -0.63 4.86
N CYS A 117 5.33 0.26 5.29
CA CYS A 117 4.20 -0.04 6.16
C CYS A 117 2.92 0.51 5.52
N THR A 118 2.09 -0.37 4.96
CA THR A 118 0.93 0.01 4.16
C THR A 118 -0.35 -0.72 4.58
N ASN A 119 -1.53 -0.14 4.28
CA ASN A 119 -2.81 -0.83 4.39
C ASN A 119 -3.15 -1.70 3.17
N LYS A 120 -2.28 -1.72 2.16
CA LYS A 120 -2.32 -2.70 1.07
C LYS A 120 -1.89 -4.07 1.62
N ILE A 121 -2.39 -5.16 1.03
CA ILE A 121 -1.97 -6.54 1.35
C ILE A 121 -0.50 -6.74 0.97
N GLU A 122 0.25 -7.53 1.76
CA GLU A 122 1.70 -7.72 1.58
C GLU A 122 2.05 -8.26 0.20
N GLY A 123 1.39 -9.35 -0.26
CA GLY A 123 1.65 -9.95 -1.57
C GLY A 123 1.58 -8.94 -2.73
N PRO A 124 0.44 -8.29 -2.97
CA PRO A 124 0.32 -7.21 -3.96
C PRO A 124 1.29 -6.05 -3.76
N SER A 125 1.68 -5.73 -2.52
CA SER A 125 2.67 -4.67 -2.27
C SER A 125 4.05 -5.05 -2.77
N VAL A 126 4.48 -6.29 -2.54
CA VAL A 126 5.75 -6.84 -3.03
C VAL A 126 5.73 -6.91 -4.55
N LEU A 127 4.64 -7.43 -5.15
CA LEU A 127 4.49 -7.51 -6.61
C LEU A 127 4.59 -6.14 -7.28
N LEU A 128 3.89 -5.14 -6.76
CA LEU A 128 3.93 -3.78 -7.27
C LEU A 128 5.33 -3.18 -7.21
N LEU A 129 5.97 -3.23 -6.04
CA LEU A 129 7.32 -2.66 -5.87
C LEU A 129 8.36 -3.40 -6.71
N THR A 130 8.17 -4.71 -6.96
CA THR A 130 9.00 -5.49 -7.88
C THR A 130 8.79 -5.03 -9.32
N ALA A 131 7.54 -4.87 -9.77
CA ALA A 131 7.22 -4.37 -11.09
C ALA A 131 7.76 -2.95 -11.32
N LEU A 132 7.76 -2.10 -10.27
CA LEU A 132 8.33 -0.75 -10.31
C LEU A 132 9.87 -0.73 -10.13
N GLY A 133 10.52 -1.89 -9.94
CA GLY A 133 11.98 -2.03 -9.90
C GLY A 133 12.65 -1.52 -8.61
N VAL A 134 11.93 -1.43 -7.50
CA VAL A 134 12.46 -0.87 -6.23
C VAL A 134 12.32 -1.79 -5.01
N ALA A 135 11.72 -2.98 -5.14
CA ALA A 135 11.44 -3.86 -4.01
C ALA A 135 12.67 -4.21 -3.19
N GLU A 136 13.81 -4.51 -3.84
CA GLU A 136 15.07 -4.92 -3.21
C GLU A 136 15.70 -3.84 -2.31
N ARG A 137 15.24 -2.60 -2.42
CA ARG A 137 15.71 -1.46 -1.61
C ARG A 137 15.16 -1.48 -0.19
N PHE A 138 14.05 -2.19 0.03
CA PHE A 138 13.34 -2.21 1.31
C PHE A 138 13.74 -3.44 2.14
N LYS A 139 14.15 -3.21 3.40
CA LYS A 139 14.50 -4.27 4.36
C LYS A 139 13.28 -5.07 4.83
N ALA A 140 12.11 -4.45 4.79
CA ALA A 140 10.81 -5.07 5.04
C ALA A 140 9.74 -4.37 4.24
N ILE A 141 8.80 -5.14 3.68
CA ILE A 141 7.58 -4.67 3.06
C ILE A 141 6.45 -5.31 3.86
N CYS A 142 5.70 -4.49 4.62
CA CYS A 142 4.66 -4.97 5.53
C CYS A 142 3.31 -4.41 5.09
N GLY A 143 2.40 -5.31 4.77
CA GLY A 143 1.03 -5.02 4.41
C GLY A 143 0.08 -5.09 5.61
N LYS A 144 -1.21 -4.89 5.32
CA LYS A 144 -2.29 -4.94 6.32
C LYS A 144 -2.40 -6.31 7.02
N ASP A 145 -2.01 -7.38 6.33
CA ASP A 145 -2.10 -8.78 6.74
C ASP A 145 -0.79 -9.34 7.29
N THR A 146 0.29 -8.55 7.30
CA THR A 146 1.60 -8.99 7.83
C THR A 146 1.56 -9.23 9.33
N PHE A 147 0.79 -8.44 10.06
CA PHE A 147 0.67 -8.50 11.52
C PHE A 147 -0.80 -8.55 11.95
N ALA A 148 -1.05 -8.87 13.23
CA ALA A 148 -2.39 -8.87 13.80
C ALA A 148 -3.04 -7.46 13.85
N VAL A 149 -2.23 -6.41 13.71
CA VAL A 149 -2.66 -5.00 13.72
C VAL A 149 -2.23 -4.31 12.43
N SER A 150 -3.00 -3.33 12.01
CA SER A 150 -2.75 -2.53 10.80
C SER A 150 -2.91 -1.04 11.07
N LYS A 151 -2.44 -0.17 10.17
CA LYS A 151 -2.64 1.27 10.33
C LYS A 151 -4.14 1.61 10.45
N PRO A 152 -4.55 2.48 11.37
CA PRO A 152 -3.75 3.49 12.09
C PRO A 152 -3.15 3.03 13.44
N ASP A 153 -3.20 1.73 13.79
CA ASP A 153 -2.57 1.24 15.01
C ASP A 153 -1.04 1.42 14.91
N GLY A 154 -0.46 2.10 15.90
CA GLY A 154 0.98 2.34 15.98
C GLY A 154 1.81 1.05 16.08
N GLY A 155 1.22 -0.05 16.53
CA GLY A 155 1.84 -1.37 16.58
C GLY A 155 2.28 -1.86 15.19
N ALA A 156 1.50 -1.56 14.14
CA ALA A 156 1.87 -1.91 12.78
C ALA A 156 3.22 -1.29 12.37
N LEU A 157 3.43 -0.01 12.70
CA LEU A 157 4.69 0.68 12.43
C LEU A 157 5.83 0.11 13.28
N LEU A 158 5.62 -0.12 14.58
CA LEU A 158 6.65 -0.67 15.46
C LEU A 158 7.08 -2.07 15.03
N HIS A 159 6.14 -2.93 14.63
CA HIS A 159 6.46 -4.25 14.12
C HIS A 159 7.21 -4.20 12.76
N THR A 160 6.85 -3.26 11.88
CA THR A 160 7.58 -3.03 10.63
C THR A 160 9.02 -2.60 10.89
N ILE A 161 9.24 -1.67 11.83
CA ILE A 161 10.59 -1.22 12.23
C ILE A 161 11.40 -2.40 12.77
N ALA A 162 10.81 -3.21 13.65
CA ALA A 162 11.46 -4.40 14.20
C ALA A 162 11.80 -5.43 13.10
N LYS A 163 10.87 -5.71 12.18
CA LYS A 163 11.09 -6.63 11.04
C LYS A 163 12.22 -6.14 10.12
N ALA A 164 12.36 -4.81 9.97
CA ALA A 164 13.45 -4.19 9.21
C ALA A 164 14.79 -4.13 9.97
N GLY A 165 14.84 -4.56 11.23
CA GLY A 165 16.04 -4.47 12.08
C GLY A 165 16.37 -3.04 12.54
N GLY A 166 15.38 -2.14 12.56
CA GLY A 166 15.53 -0.74 12.95
C GLY A 166 15.34 -0.48 14.45
N ASP A 167 15.69 0.75 14.87
CA ASP A 167 15.41 1.28 16.21
C ASP A 167 14.29 2.32 16.09
N PRO A 168 13.16 2.20 16.81
CA PRO A 168 12.05 3.16 16.74
C PRO A 168 12.48 4.61 17.04
N ARG A 169 13.50 4.82 17.85
CA ARG A 169 14.05 6.14 18.16
C ARG A 169 14.81 6.78 17.01
N ARG A 170 15.12 6.00 15.98
CA ARG A 170 15.87 6.40 14.78
C ARG A 170 15.09 6.09 13.50
N ALA A 171 13.77 5.98 13.62
CA ALA A 171 12.88 5.71 12.50
C ALA A 171 11.96 6.92 12.25
N ILE A 172 11.67 7.18 10.99
CA ILE A 172 10.76 8.23 10.53
C ILE A 172 9.74 7.59 9.61
N MET A 173 8.44 7.82 9.87
CA MET A 173 7.36 7.43 8.95
C MET A 173 7.09 8.56 7.95
N VAL A 174 7.05 8.20 6.68
CA VAL A 174 6.70 9.09 5.57
C VAL A 174 5.40 8.59 4.94
N GLY A 175 4.39 9.43 4.84
CA GLY A 175 3.10 9.08 4.25
C GLY A 175 2.22 10.30 4.04
N ASP A 176 1.23 10.15 3.18
CA ASP A 176 0.18 11.14 2.93
C ASP A 176 -0.92 11.04 4.02
N PHE A 177 -0.60 11.38 5.24
CA PHE A 177 -1.60 11.40 6.32
C PHE A 177 -2.68 12.44 6.01
N GLN A 178 -3.68 12.06 5.24
CA GLN A 178 -4.92 12.82 5.21
C GLN A 178 -5.61 12.63 6.57
N ASN A 179 -5.52 13.65 7.42
CA ASN A 179 -6.38 13.76 8.60
C ASN A 179 -7.84 13.75 8.11
N ARG A 180 -8.45 12.56 8.06
CA ARG A 180 -9.90 12.45 7.93
C ARG A 180 -10.50 12.61 9.32
N HIS A 181 -10.86 13.84 9.63
CA HIS A 181 -11.76 14.15 10.73
C HIS A 181 -13.15 13.57 10.48
#